data_04a08549609e975eadff551676679b81
#
_entry.id   04a08549609e975eadff551676679b81
#
_cell.length_a   1.000
_cell.length_b   1.000
_cell.length_c   1.000
_cell.angle_alpha   90.00
_cell.angle_beta   90.00
_cell.angle_gamma   90.00
#
_symmetry.space_group_name_H-M   'P 1'
#
loop_
_entity.id
_entity.type
_entity.pdbx_description
1 polymer ?
#
loop_
_entity_poly.entity_id
_entity_poly.type
_entity_poly.pdbx_seq_one_letter_code
_entity_poly.pdbx_strand_id
1 'polypeptide(L)'
;KNGKRILVSQVHGQTFIDLPLSNPFHSIDTQLLSIINDHEIDYSFLEVHAEVTSEKNGIAQNYDGKFTAIYGTHVHIPTSDARVLEKGTCFQTDIGMTGDYNSVIGMKKENAIKRMRTGSNSHRLEPAEGLATISGAVITTKEGDTNSIQSIQIGGVLDRNLLS
;
A
#
# COMPACT_ATOMS: atom_id res chain seq x y z
N LYS A 1 11.20 18.74 7.14
CA LYS A 1 11.79 19.73 6.22
C LYS A 1 10.79 20.86 6.06
N ASN A 2 11.20 22.13 6.12
CA ASN A 2 10.34 23.33 6.01
C ASN A 2 9.28 23.50 7.13
N GLY A 3 9.47 22.94 8.32
CA GLY A 3 8.55 23.07 9.46
C GLY A 3 7.23 22.29 9.35
N LYS A 4 7.02 21.53 8.28
CA LYS A 4 5.82 20.72 8.09
C LYS A 4 5.84 19.44 8.94
N ARG A 5 4.70 19.13 9.57
CA ARG A 5 4.47 17.91 10.36
C ARG A 5 3.81 16.85 9.50
N ILE A 6 4.40 15.67 9.44
CA ILE A 6 3.91 14.55 8.65
C ILE A 6 3.62 13.38 9.58
N LEU A 7 2.40 12.86 9.53
CA LEU A 7 2.02 11.61 10.19
C LEU A 7 2.11 10.48 9.16
N VAL A 8 2.83 9.42 9.49
CA VAL A 8 2.82 8.15 8.76
C VAL A 8 2.34 7.08 9.73
N SER A 9 1.32 6.37 9.36
CA SER A 9 0.66 5.36 10.20
C SER A 9 0.31 4.11 9.40
N GLN A 10 0.12 2.99 10.08
CA GLN A 10 -0.27 1.72 9.49
C GLN A 10 -1.39 1.09 10.31
N VAL A 11 -2.32 0.44 9.60
CA VAL A 11 -3.28 -0.49 10.19
C VAL A 11 -3.24 -1.82 9.46
N HIS A 12 -3.57 -2.89 10.17
CA HIS A 12 -3.73 -4.22 9.60
C HIS A 12 -5.21 -4.51 9.34
N GLY A 13 -5.50 -5.11 8.18
CA GLY A 13 -6.79 -5.73 7.92
C GLY A 13 -6.97 -6.99 8.76
N GLN A 14 -8.23 -7.42 8.90
CA GLN A 14 -8.59 -8.64 9.63
C GLN A 14 -9.09 -9.76 8.71
N THR A 15 -9.60 -9.40 7.53
CA THR A 15 -10.21 -10.38 6.62
C THR A 15 -9.16 -11.32 6.03
N PHE A 16 -9.30 -12.62 6.30
CA PHE A 16 -8.37 -13.69 5.93
C PHE A 16 -6.96 -13.58 6.56
N ILE A 17 -6.80 -12.75 7.58
CA ILE A 17 -5.59 -12.66 8.39
C ILE A 17 -5.90 -13.25 9.76
N ASP A 18 -5.32 -14.41 10.05
CA ASP A 18 -5.53 -15.12 11.33
C ASP A 18 -4.54 -14.61 12.39
N LEU A 19 -4.72 -13.37 12.80
CA LEU A 19 -3.94 -12.74 13.85
C LEU A 19 -4.90 -12.04 14.85
N PRO A 20 -4.58 -12.00 16.15
CA PRO A 20 -5.38 -11.35 17.18
C PRO A 20 -5.23 -9.82 17.12
N LEU A 21 -5.66 -9.21 16.02
CA LEU A 21 -5.53 -7.79 15.75
C LEU A 21 -6.81 -7.02 16.11
N SER A 22 -6.66 -5.78 16.52
CA SER A 22 -7.77 -4.86 16.71
C SER A 22 -8.44 -4.52 15.37
N ASN A 23 -9.74 -4.23 15.41
CA ASN A 23 -10.45 -3.75 14.22
C ASN A 23 -9.80 -2.45 13.70
N PRO A 24 -9.39 -2.39 12.41
CA PRO A 24 -8.70 -1.22 11.86
C PRO A 24 -9.51 0.07 11.94
N PHE A 25 -10.84 0.01 11.75
CA PHE A 25 -11.70 1.18 11.89
C PHE A 25 -11.68 1.71 13.32
N HIS A 26 -11.78 0.83 14.32
CA HIS A 26 -11.70 1.24 15.72
C HIS A 26 -10.35 1.90 16.06
N SER A 27 -9.25 1.35 15.57
CA SER A 27 -7.90 1.91 15.79
C SER A 27 -7.74 3.28 15.12
N ILE A 28 -8.28 3.47 13.93
CA ILE A 28 -8.27 4.77 13.24
C ILE A 28 -9.09 5.78 14.03
N ASP A 29 -10.33 5.45 14.40
CA ASP A 29 -11.25 6.35 15.07
C ASP A 29 -10.73 6.81 16.44
N THR A 30 -10.18 5.88 17.23
CA THR A 30 -9.81 6.16 18.63
C THR A 30 -8.38 6.69 18.80
N GLN A 31 -7.50 6.45 17.84
CA GLN A 31 -6.09 6.81 17.97
C GLN A 31 -5.63 7.79 16.87
N LEU A 32 -5.79 7.44 15.60
CA LEU A 32 -5.17 8.23 14.52
C LEU A 32 -5.87 9.57 14.29
N LEU A 33 -7.21 9.59 14.31
CA LEU A 33 -7.95 10.85 14.12
C LEU A 33 -7.72 11.82 15.27
N SER A 34 -7.54 11.35 16.52
CA SER A 34 -7.15 12.20 17.63
C SER A 34 -5.78 12.83 17.40
N ILE A 35 -4.77 12.04 16.98
CA ILE A 35 -3.43 12.55 16.67
C ILE A 35 -3.47 13.63 15.57
N ILE A 36 -4.24 13.41 14.51
CA ILE A 36 -4.38 14.38 13.42
C ILE A 36 -4.95 15.69 13.91
N ASN A 37 -5.99 15.64 14.75
CA ASN A 37 -6.68 16.82 15.27
C ASN A 37 -5.86 17.57 16.32
N ASP A 38 -5.14 16.84 17.19
CA ASP A 38 -4.49 17.42 18.38
C ASP A 38 -3.10 17.99 18.08
N HIS A 39 -2.45 17.58 16.98
CA HIS A 39 -1.04 17.89 16.71
C HIS A 39 -0.76 18.75 15.47
N GLU A 40 -1.78 19.40 14.90
CA GLU A 40 -1.61 20.26 13.72
C GLU A 40 -0.80 19.56 12.61
N ILE A 41 -1.24 18.37 12.21
CA ILE A 41 -0.60 17.58 11.17
C ILE A 41 -0.87 18.20 9.80
N ASP A 42 0.18 18.58 9.07
CA ASP A 42 0.04 19.13 7.72
C ASP A 42 -0.29 18.06 6.68
N TYR A 43 0.31 16.87 6.82
CA TYR A 43 0.11 15.75 5.90
C TYR A 43 0.00 14.43 6.66
N SER A 44 -0.99 13.62 6.34
CA SER A 44 -1.23 12.33 6.98
C SER A 44 -1.32 11.22 5.95
N PHE A 45 -0.55 10.16 6.17
CA PHE A 45 -0.46 8.98 5.32
C PHE A 45 -0.86 7.74 6.11
N LEU A 46 -1.82 6.98 5.58
CA LEU A 46 -2.27 5.73 6.17
C LEU A 46 -1.96 4.56 5.24
N GLU A 47 -1.11 3.65 5.71
CA GLU A 47 -0.92 2.34 5.10
C GLU A 47 -1.99 1.37 5.62
N VAL A 48 -2.65 0.67 4.70
CA VAL A 48 -3.58 -0.42 5.01
C VAL A 48 -2.96 -1.74 4.55
N HIS A 49 -2.32 -2.46 5.49
CA HIS A 49 -1.73 -3.76 5.23
C HIS A 49 -2.79 -4.84 5.35
N ALA A 50 -3.40 -5.23 4.24
CA ALA A 50 -4.55 -6.13 4.21
C ALA A 50 -4.55 -7.03 2.97
N GLU A 51 -5.04 -8.26 3.12
CA GLU A 51 -5.21 -9.21 2.01
C GLU A 51 -6.32 -8.72 1.05
N VAL A 52 -7.47 -8.32 1.60
CA VAL A 52 -8.69 -8.12 0.82
C VAL A 52 -8.82 -6.70 0.29
N THR A 53 -8.99 -6.57 -1.03
CA THR A 53 -9.16 -5.27 -1.69
C THR A 53 -10.40 -4.50 -1.22
N SER A 54 -11.49 -5.20 -0.89
CA SER A 54 -12.71 -4.56 -0.36
C SER A 54 -12.49 -3.93 1.02
N GLU A 55 -11.67 -4.52 1.88
CA GLU A 55 -11.33 -3.95 3.18
C GLU A 55 -10.49 -2.66 3.01
N LYS A 56 -9.48 -2.68 2.12
CA LYS A 56 -8.69 -1.48 1.78
C LYS A 56 -9.57 -0.36 1.22
N ASN A 57 -10.46 -0.69 0.28
CA ASN A 57 -11.41 0.27 -0.29
C ASN A 57 -12.41 0.79 0.75
N GLY A 58 -12.95 -0.09 1.60
CA GLY A 58 -13.88 0.29 2.66
C GLY A 58 -13.28 1.31 3.62
N ILE A 59 -12.02 1.08 4.05
CA ILE A 59 -11.28 2.03 4.89
C ILE A 59 -11.08 3.35 4.14
N ALA A 60 -10.61 3.31 2.89
CA ALA A 60 -10.36 4.51 2.11
C ALA A 60 -11.61 5.37 1.91
N GLN A 61 -12.74 4.75 1.58
CA GLN A 61 -14.03 5.43 1.40
C GLN A 61 -14.57 6.02 2.71
N ASN A 62 -14.42 5.29 3.82
CA ASN A 62 -14.90 5.76 5.12
C ASN A 62 -14.12 6.99 5.63
N TYR A 63 -12.81 7.02 5.33
CA TYR A 63 -11.93 8.09 5.81
C TYR A 63 -11.51 9.08 4.71
N ASP A 64 -12.25 9.11 3.60
CA ASP A 64 -12.05 10.10 2.55
C ASP A 64 -12.17 11.54 3.09
N GLY A 65 -11.17 12.38 2.80
CA GLY A 65 -11.03 13.73 3.32
C GLY A 65 -10.41 13.82 4.74
N LYS A 66 -10.07 12.69 5.38
CA LYS A 66 -9.40 12.67 6.70
C LYS A 66 -7.89 12.48 6.62
N PHE A 67 -7.41 11.89 5.55
CA PHE A 67 -6.00 11.67 5.28
C PHE A 67 -5.59 12.31 3.96
N THR A 68 -4.32 12.73 3.88
CA THR A 68 -3.73 13.18 2.60
C THR A 68 -3.70 12.04 1.60
N ALA A 69 -3.29 10.85 2.05
CA ALA A 69 -3.32 9.64 1.24
C ALA A 69 -3.56 8.40 2.10
N ILE A 70 -4.26 7.44 1.49
CA ILE A 70 -4.45 6.07 2.00
C ILE A 70 -3.96 5.13 0.90
N TYR A 71 -3.11 4.17 1.23
CA TYR A 71 -2.60 3.20 0.26
C TYR A 71 -2.51 1.80 0.86
N GLY A 72 -2.79 0.82 0.03
CA GLY A 72 -2.70 -0.57 0.45
C GLY A 72 -1.34 -1.19 0.15
N THR A 73 -1.03 -2.24 0.92
CA THR A 73 0.13 -3.12 0.78
C THR A 73 -0.29 -4.57 0.99
N HIS A 74 0.63 -5.51 1.06
CA HIS A 74 0.47 -6.94 1.33
C HIS A 74 0.44 -7.83 0.09
N VAL A 75 -0.35 -7.53 -0.95
CA VAL A 75 -0.51 -8.45 -2.10
C VAL A 75 0.67 -8.45 -3.06
N HIS A 76 1.62 -7.55 -2.89
CA HIS A 76 2.86 -7.40 -3.66
C HIS A 76 2.68 -6.96 -5.12
N ILE A 77 1.47 -6.85 -5.64
CA ILE A 77 1.19 -6.49 -7.02
C ILE A 77 0.56 -5.09 -7.06
N PRO A 78 1.15 -4.14 -7.80
CA PRO A 78 0.59 -2.80 -7.88
C PRO A 78 -0.72 -2.80 -8.65
N THR A 79 -1.73 -2.15 -8.06
CA THR A 79 -3.04 -2.01 -8.72
C THR A 79 -3.07 -0.78 -9.63
N SER A 80 -3.98 -0.79 -10.61
CA SER A 80 -4.10 0.28 -11.62
C SER A 80 -5.07 1.40 -11.21
N ASP A 81 -5.51 1.42 -9.96
CA ASP A 81 -6.63 2.24 -9.49
C ASP A 81 -6.22 3.50 -8.71
N ALA A 82 -4.98 3.96 -8.89
CA ALA A 82 -4.49 5.20 -8.29
C ALA A 82 -5.39 6.39 -8.68
N ARG A 83 -6.02 7.04 -7.72
CA ARG A 83 -6.97 8.13 -7.92
C ARG A 83 -7.09 9.03 -6.71
N VAL A 84 -7.70 10.20 -6.90
CA VAL A 84 -8.16 11.05 -5.81
C VAL A 84 -9.63 10.74 -5.56
N LEU A 85 -9.99 10.51 -4.31
CA LEU A 85 -11.37 10.27 -3.88
C LEU A 85 -12.15 11.59 -3.83
N GLU A 86 -13.47 11.51 -3.67
CA GLU A 86 -14.38 12.66 -3.80
C GLU A 86 -14.08 13.82 -2.84
N LYS A 87 -13.59 13.51 -1.62
CA LYS A 87 -13.23 14.50 -0.60
C LYS A 87 -11.72 14.83 -0.56
N GLY A 88 -10.96 14.38 -1.56
CA GLY A 88 -9.58 14.79 -1.79
C GLY A 88 -8.50 13.85 -1.27
N THR A 89 -8.82 12.70 -0.65
CA THR A 89 -7.83 11.70 -0.26
C THR A 89 -7.25 11.01 -1.48
N CYS A 90 -5.92 10.98 -1.63
CA CYS A 90 -5.25 10.14 -2.61
C CYS A 90 -5.36 8.66 -2.20
N PHE A 91 -5.70 7.78 -3.15
CA PHE A 91 -5.87 6.36 -2.86
C PHE A 91 -5.32 5.46 -3.97
N GLN A 92 -4.68 4.36 -3.56
CA GLN A 92 -4.36 3.22 -4.40
C GLN A 92 -4.53 1.93 -3.59
N THR A 93 -5.23 0.93 -4.15
CA THR A 93 -5.56 -0.32 -3.45
C THR A 93 -4.34 -1.13 -3.04
N ASP A 94 -3.29 -1.17 -3.87
CA ASP A 94 -1.98 -1.72 -3.49
C ASP A 94 -0.87 -1.03 -4.29
N ILE A 95 0.16 -0.57 -3.61
CA ILE A 95 1.31 0.10 -4.26
C ILE A 95 2.36 -0.87 -4.78
N GLY A 96 2.17 -2.19 -4.56
CA GLY A 96 3.08 -3.24 -4.97
C GLY A 96 4.29 -3.40 -4.06
N MET A 97 5.21 -4.27 -4.47
CA MET A 97 6.48 -4.48 -3.77
C MET A 97 7.63 -3.78 -4.50
N THR A 98 8.69 -3.45 -3.79
CA THR A 98 9.98 -3.18 -4.41
C THR A 98 10.77 -4.49 -4.45
N GLY A 99 10.96 -5.04 -5.66
CA GLY A 99 11.58 -6.35 -5.82
C GLY A 99 11.52 -6.91 -7.24
N ASP A 100 11.96 -8.14 -7.41
CA ASP A 100 11.94 -8.85 -8.68
C ASP A 100 10.53 -9.37 -9.01
N TYR A 101 9.90 -8.79 -10.03
CA TYR A 101 8.60 -9.22 -10.53
C TYR A 101 8.67 -10.41 -11.50
N ASN A 102 9.87 -10.81 -11.97
CA ASN A 102 10.07 -12.06 -12.70
C ASN A 102 10.19 -13.25 -11.72
N SER A 103 9.33 -13.30 -10.74
CA SER A 103 9.31 -14.20 -9.59
C SER A 103 7.88 -14.61 -9.25
N VAL A 104 7.68 -15.34 -8.17
CA VAL A 104 6.35 -15.55 -7.57
C VAL A 104 6.22 -14.61 -6.38
N ILE A 105 5.66 -13.43 -6.62
CA ILE A 105 5.49 -12.34 -5.65
C ILE A 105 6.73 -12.06 -4.77
N GLY A 106 7.91 -12.06 -5.41
CA GLY A 106 9.20 -11.83 -4.74
C GLY A 106 9.96 -13.09 -4.35
N MET A 107 9.38 -14.30 -4.52
CA MET A 107 10.03 -15.58 -4.21
C MET A 107 10.56 -16.27 -5.47
N LYS A 108 11.68 -16.99 -5.38
CA LYS A 108 12.21 -17.84 -6.46
C LYS A 108 11.14 -18.81 -6.94
N LYS A 109 10.97 -18.92 -8.26
CA LYS A 109 9.86 -19.64 -8.92
C LYS A 109 9.81 -21.13 -8.55
N GLU A 110 10.96 -21.79 -8.51
CA GLU A 110 11.06 -23.23 -8.40
C GLU A 110 10.39 -23.76 -7.14
N ASN A 111 10.79 -23.25 -5.99
CA ASN A 111 10.27 -23.71 -4.70
C ASN A 111 8.82 -23.19 -4.46
N ALA A 112 8.51 -21.99 -4.89
CA ALA A 112 7.17 -21.42 -4.76
C ALA A 112 6.15 -22.24 -5.57
N ILE A 113 6.43 -22.51 -6.83
CA ILE A 113 5.56 -23.32 -7.71
C ILE A 113 5.45 -24.77 -7.18
N LYS A 114 6.57 -25.35 -6.73
CA LYS A 114 6.56 -26.71 -6.20
C LYS A 114 5.69 -26.83 -4.95
N ARG A 115 5.76 -25.85 -4.03
CA ARG A 115 4.85 -25.81 -2.86
C ARG A 115 3.39 -25.78 -3.27
N MET A 116 3.02 -24.92 -4.23
CA MET A 116 1.64 -24.80 -4.71
C MET A 116 1.14 -26.11 -5.35
N ARG A 117 1.99 -26.76 -6.16
CA ARG A 117 1.63 -28.01 -6.84
C ARG A 117 1.51 -29.22 -5.91
N THR A 118 2.29 -29.26 -4.85
CA THR A 118 2.34 -30.43 -3.96
C THR A 118 1.55 -30.24 -2.67
N GLY A 119 1.18 -29.00 -2.34
CA GLY A 119 0.60 -28.65 -1.04
C GLY A 119 1.58 -28.82 0.14
N SER A 120 2.86 -29.10 -0.15
CA SER A 120 3.86 -29.40 0.88
C SER A 120 4.68 -28.16 1.25
N ASN A 121 4.81 -27.90 2.54
CA ASN A 121 5.66 -26.84 3.07
C ASN A 121 7.15 -27.25 3.20
N SER A 122 7.55 -28.44 2.73
CA SER A 122 8.95 -28.92 2.80
C SER A 122 9.94 -28.11 1.97
N HIS A 123 9.46 -27.36 0.98
CA HIS A 123 10.30 -26.50 0.14
C HIS A 123 10.39 -25.10 0.73
N ARG A 124 11.58 -24.72 1.22
CA ARG A 124 11.82 -23.39 1.77
C ARG A 124 11.66 -22.34 0.67
N LEU A 125 10.88 -21.30 0.94
CA LEU A 125 10.82 -20.13 0.08
C LEU A 125 12.10 -19.30 0.24
N GLU A 126 12.62 -18.82 -0.88
CA GLU A 126 13.79 -17.94 -0.94
C GLU A 126 13.46 -16.69 -1.75
N PRO A 127 13.94 -15.52 -1.34
CA PRO A 127 13.77 -14.31 -2.12
C PRO A 127 14.37 -14.45 -3.52
N ALA A 128 13.70 -13.88 -4.52
CA ALA A 128 14.24 -13.75 -5.87
C ALA A 128 15.35 -12.69 -5.90
N GLU A 129 16.32 -12.86 -6.80
CA GLU A 129 17.55 -12.06 -6.88
C GLU A 129 17.73 -11.37 -8.26
N GLY A 130 16.68 -11.35 -9.08
CA GLY A 130 16.69 -10.71 -10.38
C GLY A 130 16.59 -9.19 -10.32
N LEU A 131 16.43 -8.55 -11.49
CA LEU A 131 16.32 -7.09 -11.58
C LEU A 131 15.05 -6.61 -10.86
N ALA A 132 15.25 -5.78 -9.84
CA ALA A 132 14.16 -5.23 -9.05
C ALA A 132 13.45 -4.08 -9.77
N THR A 133 12.14 -4.03 -9.63
CA THR A 133 11.32 -2.84 -9.90
C THR A 133 11.10 -2.11 -8.57
N ILE A 134 11.33 -0.81 -8.55
CA ILE A 134 10.83 0.07 -7.50
C ILE A 134 9.36 0.35 -7.81
N SER A 135 8.46 -0.09 -6.95
CA SER A 135 7.03 0.17 -7.06
C SER A 135 6.54 1.05 -5.91
N GLY A 136 5.64 1.97 -6.21
CA GLY A 136 5.13 2.90 -5.22
C GLY A 136 4.18 3.94 -5.83
N ALA A 137 3.95 5.02 -5.08
CA ALA A 137 3.16 6.14 -5.53
C ALA A 137 3.81 7.48 -5.16
N VAL A 138 3.70 8.46 -6.03
CA VAL A 138 4.06 9.86 -5.77
C VAL A 138 2.78 10.63 -5.48
N ILE A 139 2.74 11.26 -4.31
CA ILE A 139 1.65 12.15 -3.91
C ILE A 139 2.16 13.58 -4.04
N THR A 140 1.43 14.40 -4.77
CA THR A 140 1.68 15.83 -4.87
C THR A 140 0.57 16.59 -4.19
N THR A 141 0.94 17.44 -3.25
CA THR A 141 0.03 18.33 -2.53
C THR A 141 0.45 19.77 -2.80
N LYS A 142 -0.50 20.64 -3.11
CA LYS A 142 -0.27 22.08 -3.25
C LYS A 142 -1.28 22.81 -2.39
N GLU A 143 -0.84 23.87 -1.74
CA GLU A 143 -1.71 24.72 -0.93
C GLU A 143 -2.79 25.36 -1.81
N GLY A 144 -4.07 25.10 -1.50
CA GLY A 144 -5.22 25.58 -2.26
C GLY A 144 -5.57 24.77 -3.52
N ASP A 145 -4.80 23.76 -3.88
CA ASP A 145 -5.03 22.87 -5.04
C ASP A 145 -5.49 21.46 -4.64
N THR A 146 -6.06 20.77 -5.61
CA THR A 146 -6.41 19.35 -5.47
C THR A 146 -5.14 18.50 -5.36
N ASN A 147 -5.12 17.57 -4.43
CA ASN A 147 -4.07 16.54 -4.35
C ASN A 147 -4.01 15.72 -5.65
N SER A 148 -2.85 15.16 -5.96
CA SER A 148 -2.71 14.20 -7.05
C SER A 148 -1.89 13.00 -6.62
N ILE A 149 -2.15 11.86 -7.25
CA ILE A 149 -1.43 10.60 -7.06
C ILE A 149 -1.01 10.03 -8.39
N GLN A 150 0.24 9.58 -8.47
CA GLN A 150 0.79 8.88 -9.62
C GLN A 150 1.46 7.59 -9.16
N SER A 151 0.96 6.46 -9.63
CA SER A 151 1.63 5.18 -9.44
C SER A 151 2.92 5.14 -10.25
N ILE A 152 4.01 4.66 -9.64
CA ILE A 152 5.32 4.56 -10.28
C ILE A 152 5.83 3.11 -10.27
N GLN A 153 6.42 2.68 -11.38
CA GLN A 153 7.19 1.46 -11.53
C GLN A 153 8.47 1.81 -12.29
N ILE A 154 9.63 1.64 -11.64
CA ILE A 154 10.94 2.04 -12.18
C ILE A 154 11.89 0.84 -12.12
N GLY A 155 12.52 0.50 -13.25
CA GLY A 155 13.42 -0.64 -13.38
C GLY A 155 12.71 -1.99 -13.44
N GLY A 156 13.47 -3.04 -13.67
CA GLY A 156 12.96 -4.40 -13.77
C GLY A 156 11.91 -4.61 -14.86
N VAL A 157 11.06 -5.62 -14.70
CA VAL A 157 10.09 -6.03 -15.73
C VAL A 157 8.81 -5.19 -15.77
N LEU A 158 8.56 -4.37 -14.74
CA LEU A 158 7.41 -3.47 -14.72
C LEU A 158 7.77 -2.01 -15.05
N ASP A 159 8.99 -1.75 -15.53
CA ASP A 159 9.40 -0.39 -15.89
C ASP A 159 8.49 0.18 -16.98
N ARG A 160 7.72 1.23 -16.64
CA ARG A 160 6.82 1.89 -17.59
C ARG A 160 7.55 2.72 -18.62
N ASN A 161 8.82 3.04 -18.41
CA ASN A 161 9.63 3.80 -19.37
C ASN A 161 10.18 2.92 -20.51
N LEU A 162 10.10 1.59 -20.39
CA LEU A 162 10.52 0.66 -21.46
C LEU A 162 9.49 0.53 -22.60
N LEU A 163 8.33 1.15 -22.47
CA LEU A 163 7.23 1.09 -23.44
C LEU A 163 7.05 2.40 -24.24
N SER A 164 7.99 3.33 -24.11
CA SER A 164 8.00 4.63 -24.82
C SER A 164 8.99 4.65 -25.97
#